data_52cde3f10a559489d44ff1e89badf34d
#
_entry.id   52cde3f10a559489d44ff1e89badf34d
#
_cell.length_a   1.000
_cell.length_b   1.000
_cell.length_c   1.000
_cell.angle_alpha   90.00
_cell.angle_beta   90.00
_cell.angle_gamma   90.00
#
_symmetry.space_group_name_H-M   'P 1'
#
loop_
_entity.id
_entity.type
_entity.pdbx_description
1 polymer ?
#
loop_
_entity_poly.entity_id
_entity_poly.type
_entity_poly.pdbx_seq_one_letter_code
_entity_poly.pdbx_strand_id
1 'polypeptide(L)'
;MKDHSKKTIIQKHSYGVLLFTGNEKDRKYLIVQNRDSESFIYFFLAWNIERWNEHYLLKVVKGFSRDELNRLLYYPFDLIYTDLYVNHVKGTYQRQYNRAKFNYTYFHSRADWVKLCQNVPTTEIKWGFSKGRIENGEHPYNCAIRELQEEVGIVENDIVLHPTMSPIHYRNEKLLFRTFVNVCLFPAECPYQLPVIYQQFANTIRCMSVSNEILHARWVSLEESFFLLPTNLYRLLYEFHITNRS
;
A
#
# COMPACT_ATOMS: atom_id res chain seq x y z
N MET A 1 1.46 -41.19 -11.51
CA MET A 1 2.43 -40.23 -10.96
C MET A 1 1.85 -38.82 -11.12
N LYS A 2 1.42 -38.17 -10.03
CA LYS A 2 0.93 -36.79 -10.08
C LYS A 2 2.14 -35.88 -10.03
N ASP A 3 2.40 -35.23 -11.14
CA ASP A 3 3.42 -34.18 -11.23
C ASP A 3 2.99 -33.00 -10.35
N HIS A 4 3.56 -32.90 -9.16
CA HIS A 4 3.46 -31.72 -8.30
C HIS A 4 4.41 -30.67 -8.86
N SER A 5 3.99 -30.01 -9.96
CA SER A 5 4.70 -28.81 -10.43
C SER A 5 4.83 -27.85 -9.25
N LYS A 6 6.04 -27.73 -8.71
CA LYS A 6 6.41 -26.72 -7.69
C LYS A 6 6.04 -25.35 -8.29
N LYS A 7 4.90 -24.79 -7.86
CA LYS A 7 4.51 -23.45 -8.26
C LYS A 7 5.61 -22.51 -7.78
N THR A 8 6.36 -21.94 -8.70
CA THR A 8 7.41 -20.98 -8.43
C THR A 8 6.81 -19.78 -7.72
N ILE A 9 7.24 -19.55 -6.49
CA ILE A 9 6.84 -18.36 -5.72
C ILE A 9 7.60 -17.19 -6.33
N ILE A 10 6.88 -16.20 -6.84
CA ILE A 10 7.48 -15.01 -7.43
C ILE A 10 7.98 -14.12 -6.27
N GLN A 11 9.28 -13.92 -6.24
CA GLN A 11 9.92 -12.98 -5.32
C GLN A 11 9.98 -11.60 -5.98
N LYS A 12 9.48 -10.59 -5.29
CA LYS A 12 9.49 -9.19 -5.74
C LYS A 12 10.28 -8.35 -4.76
N HIS A 13 10.82 -7.25 -5.25
CA HIS A 13 11.55 -6.28 -4.44
C HIS A 13 10.81 -4.94 -4.43
N SER A 14 10.79 -4.30 -3.28
CA SER A 14 10.23 -2.98 -3.05
C SER A 14 11.22 -2.16 -2.23
N TYR A 15 11.35 -0.90 -2.59
CA TYR A 15 12.28 0.02 -1.93
C TYR A 15 11.53 1.26 -1.48
N GLY A 16 11.92 1.81 -0.35
CA GLY A 16 11.30 2.98 0.22
C GLY A 16 12.23 3.72 1.16
N VAL A 17 11.71 4.76 1.78
CA VAL A 17 12.43 5.57 2.75
C VAL A 17 11.79 5.43 4.11
N LEU A 18 12.59 5.14 5.14
CA LEU A 18 12.22 5.37 6.52
C LEU A 18 12.55 6.82 6.86
N LEU A 19 11.59 7.69 6.65
CA LEU A 19 11.77 9.11 6.88
C LEU A 19 11.46 9.48 8.33
N PHE A 20 12.38 10.20 8.97
CA PHE A 20 12.20 10.71 10.32
C PHE A 20 12.59 12.19 10.43
N THR A 21 12.18 12.84 11.48
CA THR A 21 12.50 14.24 11.80
C THR A 21 12.63 14.43 13.31
N GLY A 22 13.29 15.50 13.72
CA GLY A 22 13.48 15.84 15.13
C GLY A 22 14.69 15.14 15.76
N ASN A 23 15.05 15.62 16.95
CA ASN A 23 16.12 15.04 17.75
C ASN A 23 15.68 13.72 18.40
N GLU A 24 16.58 13.03 19.09
CA GLU A 24 16.30 11.74 19.73
C GLU A 24 15.08 11.72 20.65
N LYS A 25 14.83 12.80 21.39
CA LYS A 25 13.73 12.88 22.36
C LYS A 25 12.38 13.09 21.69
N ASP A 26 12.37 13.82 20.58
CA ASP A 26 11.16 14.24 19.88
C ASP A 26 11.07 13.66 18.47
N ARG A 27 11.82 12.56 18.20
CA ARG A 27 11.85 11.93 16.88
C ARG A 27 10.48 11.46 16.45
N LYS A 28 10.08 11.90 15.26
CA LYS A 28 8.87 11.47 14.59
C LYS A 28 9.19 10.76 13.28
N TYR A 29 8.32 9.88 12.87
CA TYR A 29 8.43 9.05 11.68
C TYR A 29 7.29 9.34 10.73
N LEU A 30 7.57 9.45 9.44
CA LEU A 30 6.54 9.56 8.42
C LEU A 30 5.93 8.19 8.14
N ILE A 31 4.63 8.08 8.32
CA ILE A 31 3.85 6.91 7.93
C ILE A 31 2.76 7.30 6.94
N VAL A 32 2.41 6.38 6.08
CA VAL A 32 1.39 6.56 5.03
C VAL A 32 0.30 5.51 5.17
N GLN A 33 -0.91 5.87 4.77
CA GLN A 33 -2.04 4.96 4.67
C GLN A 33 -2.49 4.90 3.21
N ASN A 34 -2.48 3.72 2.64
CA ASN A 34 -2.97 3.52 1.28
C ASN A 34 -4.47 3.84 1.21
N ARG A 35 -4.92 4.33 0.06
CA ARG A 35 -6.34 4.58 -0.18
C ARG A 35 -7.13 3.29 -0.26
N ASP A 36 -6.58 2.31 -0.96
CA ASP A 36 -7.24 1.04 -1.21
C ASP A 36 -6.46 -0.12 -0.59
N SER A 37 -7.20 -1.08 -0.02
CA SER A 37 -6.61 -2.29 0.54
C SER A 37 -6.09 -3.22 -0.56
N GLU A 38 -5.07 -4.02 -0.25
CA GLU A 38 -4.59 -5.05 -1.17
C GLU A 38 -5.69 -6.03 -1.57
N SER A 39 -6.64 -6.29 -0.68
CA SER A 39 -7.76 -7.19 -0.92
C SER A 39 -8.73 -6.62 -1.95
N PHE A 40 -9.00 -5.32 -1.90
CA PHE A 40 -9.87 -4.64 -2.85
C PHE A 40 -9.24 -4.61 -4.25
N ILE A 41 -7.98 -4.23 -4.34
CA ILE A 41 -7.22 -4.27 -5.59
C ILE A 41 -7.16 -5.71 -6.14
N TYR A 42 -6.92 -6.70 -5.26
CA TYR A 42 -6.89 -8.11 -5.65
C TYR A 42 -8.21 -8.58 -6.25
N PHE A 43 -9.35 -8.20 -5.66
CA PHE A 43 -10.66 -8.57 -6.16
C PHE A 43 -10.83 -8.19 -7.64
N PHE A 44 -10.48 -6.96 -8.01
CA PHE A 44 -10.60 -6.48 -9.39
C PHE A 44 -9.59 -7.11 -10.35
N LEU A 45 -8.40 -7.47 -9.88
CA LEU A 45 -7.34 -8.04 -10.71
C LEU A 45 -7.29 -9.57 -10.70
N ALA A 46 -8.11 -10.22 -9.90
CA ALA A 46 -8.11 -11.68 -9.76
C ALA A 46 -8.44 -12.38 -11.06
N TRP A 47 -7.76 -13.50 -11.29
CA TRP A 47 -8.08 -14.42 -12.35
C TRP A 47 -9.12 -15.45 -11.87
N ASN A 48 -10.03 -15.83 -12.78
CA ASN A 48 -10.98 -16.94 -12.58
C ASN A 48 -11.89 -16.75 -11.35
N ILE A 49 -12.47 -15.54 -11.17
CA ILE A 49 -13.44 -15.27 -10.11
C ILE A 49 -14.61 -16.27 -10.13
N GLU A 50 -14.96 -16.77 -11.31
CA GLU A 50 -16.00 -17.78 -11.52
C GLU A 50 -15.72 -19.12 -10.83
N ARG A 51 -14.47 -19.37 -10.41
CA ARG A 51 -14.05 -20.56 -9.64
C ARG A 51 -14.03 -20.33 -8.14
N TRP A 52 -14.37 -19.12 -7.69
CA TRP A 52 -14.43 -18.84 -6.28
C TRP A 52 -15.68 -19.47 -5.67
N ASN A 53 -15.53 -20.01 -4.48
CA ASN A 53 -16.65 -20.35 -3.61
C ASN A 53 -16.89 -19.22 -2.60
N GLU A 54 -17.99 -19.30 -1.88
CA GLU A 54 -18.36 -18.30 -0.86
C GLU A 54 -17.29 -18.12 0.21
N HIS A 55 -16.65 -19.20 0.66
CA HIS A 55 -15.60 -19.13 1.66
C HIS A 55 -14.41 -18.29 1.16
N TYR A 56 -14.00 -18.48 -0.10
CA TYR A 56 -12.90 -17.72 -0.68
C TYR A 56 -13.28 -16.26 -0.94
N LEU A 57 -14.50 -16.00 -1.43
CA LEU A 57 -15.04 -14.66 -1.54
C LEU A 57 -14.99 -13.92 -0.20
N LEU A 58 -15.52 -14.54 0.87
CA LEU A 58 -15.54 -13.96 2.21
C LEU A 58 -14.11 -13.70 2.73
N LYS A 59 -13.16 -14.59 2.45
CA LYS A 59 -11.75 -14.38 2.81
C LYS A 59 -11.19 -13.12 2.18
N VAL A 60 -11.53 -12.84 0.92
CA VAL A 60 -11.07 -11.63 0.22
C VAL A 60 -11.79 -10.40 0.75
N VAL A 61 -13.11 -10.43 0.84
CA VAL A 61 -13.95 -9.28 1.22
C VAL A 61 -13.74 -8.88 2.69
N LYS A 62 -13.39 -9.79 3.58
CA LYS A 62 -13.00 -9.46 4.97
C LYS A 62 -11.78 -8.54 5.07
N GLY A 63 -10.95 -8.49 4.04
CA GLY A 63 -9.83 -7.55 3.97
C GLY A 63 -10.18 -6.17 3.43
N PHE A 64 -11.46 -5.93 3.10
CA PHE A 64 -11.92 -4.62 2.64
C PHE A 64 -12.17 -3.67 3.80
N SER A 65 -12.01 -2.39 3.56
CA SER A 65 -12.56 -1.35 4.42
C SER A 65 -14.08 -1.23 4.23
N ARG A 66 -14.75 -0.53 5.12
CA ARG A 66 -16.19 -0.28 4.99
C ARG A 66 -16.51 0.52 3.73
N ASP A 67 -15.68 1.50 3.41
CA ASP A 67 -15.83 2.31 2.20
C ASP A 67 -15.67 1.46 0.93
N GLU A 68 -14.66 0.62 0.87
CA GLU A 68 -14.43 -0.29 -0.26
C GLU A 68 -15.59 -1.26 -0.47
N LEU A 69 -16.14 -1.79 0.62
CA LEU A 69 -17.31 -2.66 0.54
C LEU A 69 -18.52 -1.90 0.02
N ASN A 70 -18.75 -0.67 0.48
CA ASN A 70 -19.83 0.18 -0.01
C ASN A 70 -19.65 0.53 -1.49
N ARG A 71 -18.42 0.84 -1.90
CA ARG A 71 -18.10 1.08 -3.33
C ARG A 71 -18.43 -0.16 -4.17
N LEU A 72 -17.99 -1.35 -3.75
CA LEU A 72 -18.30 -2.59 -4.47
C LEU A 72 -19.81 -2.85 -4.60
N LEU A 73 -20.57 -2.62 -3.52
CA LEU A 73 -22.00 -2.96 -3.46
C LEU A 73 -22.91 -1.96 -4.19
N TYR A 74 -22.54 -0.66 -4.18
CA TYR A 74 -23.47 0.41 -4.54
C TYR A 74 -23.00 1.36 -5.63
N TYR A 75 -21.70 1.37 -5.98
CA TYR A 75 -21.17 2.31 -6.98
C TYR A 75 -21.08 1.67 -8.36
N PRO A 76 -21.29 2.43 -9.44
CA PRO A 76 -21.04 1.97 -10.79
C PRO A 76 -19.56 1.59 -11.01
N PHE A 77 -19.34 0.53 -11.78
CA PHE A 77 -18.00 0.04 -12.07
C PHE A 77 -17.03 1.12 -12.57
N ASP A 78 -17.48 1.97 -13.48
CA ASP A 78 -16.60 2.96 -14.10
C ASP A 78 -16.11 4.01 -13.10
N LEU A 79 -16.91 4.37 -12.08
CA LEU A 79 -16.47 5.23 -10.99
C LEU A 79 -15.41 4.54 -10.14
N ILE A 80 -15.64 3.28 -9.76
CA ILE A 80 -14.67 2.51 -8.97
C ILE A 80 -13.34 2.37 -9.73
N TYR A 81 -13.42 2.03 -11.02
CA TYR A 81 -12.24 1.79 -11.83
C TYR A 81 -11.44 3.07 -12.09
N THR A 82 -12.12 4.19 -12.33
CA THR A 82 -11.48 5.51 -12.47
C THR A 82 -10.74 5.90 -11.20
N ASP A 83 -11.34 5.67 -10.03
CA ASP A 83 -10.72 5.93 -8.75
C ASP A 83 -9.47 5.05 -8.53
N LEU A 84 -9.55 3.76 -8.87
CA LEU A 84 -8.43 2.82 -8.69
C LEU A 84 -7.23 3.13 -9.62
N TYR A 85 -7.49 3.70 -10.80
CA TYR A 85 -6.50 3.81 -11.88
C TYR A 85 -6.47 5.19 -12.56
N VAL A 86 -6.57 6.26 -11.79
CA VAL A 86 -6.64 7.66 -12.31
C VAL A 86 -5.52 8.00 -13.30
N ASN A 87 -4.33 7.44 -13.14
CA ASN A 87 -3.17 7.74 -13.98
C ASN A 87 -2.96 6.74 -15.14
N HIS A 88 -3.85 5.79 -15.32
CA HIS A 88 -3.62 4.70 -16.26
C HIS A 88 -4.44 4.84 -17.54
N VAL A 89 -4.06 5.76 -18.37
CA VAL A 89 -4.63 5.92 -19.72
C VAL A 89 -3.64 5.37 -20.75
N LYS A 90 -4.00 4.26 -21.39
CA LYS A 90 -3.66 3.72 -22.72
C LYS A 90 -3.00 2.32 -22.78
N GLY A 91 -3.57 1.48 -23.61
CA GLY A 91 -2.98 0.29 -24.24
C GLY A 91 -2.88 -0.96 -23.36
N THR A 92 -1.93 -1.05 -22.45
CA THR A 92 -1.69 -2.22 -21.59
C THR A 92 -2.82 -2.44 -20.58
N TYR A 93 -3.57 -1.41 -20.28
CA TYR A 93 -4.65 -1.40 -19.28
C TYR A 93 -5.99 -1.92 -19.77
N GLN A 94 -6.19 -2.07 -21.08
CA GLN A 94 -7.45 -2.60 -21.59
C GLN A 94 -7.72 -4.02 -21.08
N ARG A 95 -6.68 -4.86 -20.95
CA ARG A 95 -6.83 -6.21 -20.38
C ARG A 95 -7.19 -6.17 -18.89
N GLN A 96 -6.60 -5.23 -18.14
CA GLN A 96 -6.91 -5.05 -16.72
C GLN A 96 -8.32 -4.52 -16.55
N TYR A 97 -8.71 -3.50 -17.32
CA TYR A 97 -10.06 -2.96 -17.34
C TYR A 97 -11.09 -4.06 -17.64
N ASN A 98 -10.91 -4.82 -18.72
CA ASN A 98 -11.84 -5.88 -19.09
C ASN A 98 -11.96 -6.93 -17.99
N ARG A 99 -10.86 -7.29 -17.35
CA ARG A 99 -10.86 -8.23 -16.22
C ARG A 99 -11.58 -7.66 -15.01
N ALA A 100 -11.27 -6.43 -14.62
CA ALA A 100 -11.92 -5.77 -13.50
C ALA A 100 -13.42 -5.65 -13.73
N LYS A 101 -13.83 -5.26 -14.95
CA LYS A 101 -15.23 -5.17 -15.34
C LYS A 101 -15.91 -6.54 -15.32
N PHE A 102 -15.24 -7.58 -15.80
CA PHE A 102 -15.75 -8.94 -15.71
C PHE A 102 -15.97 -9.36 -14.25
N ASN A 103 -14.99 -9.15 -13.37
CA ASN A 103 -15.09 -9.51 -11.96
C ASN A 103 -16.23 -8.77 -11.27
N TYR A 104 -16.37 -7.47 -11.51
CA TYR A 104 -17.47 -6.67 -10.98
C TYR A 104 -18.83 -7.18 -11.48
N THR A 105 -18.98 -7.38 -12.80
CA THR A 105 -20.25 -7.85 -13.41
C THR A 105 -20.60 -9.25 -12.92
N TYR A 106 -19.62 -10.15 -12.84
CA TYR A 106 -19.82 -11.50 -12.32
C TYR A 106 -20.29 -11.49 -10.86
N PHE A 107 -19.67 -10.67 -10.01
CA PHE A 107 -20.10 -10.50 -8.63
C PHE A 107 -21.56 -10.05 -8.53
N HIS A 108 -21.95 -9.04 -9.30
CA HIS A 108 -23.32 -8.52 -9.29
C HIS A 108 -24.35 -9.43 -9.95
N SER A 109 -23.94 -10.36 -10.80
CA SER A 109 -24.82 -11.40 -11.33
C SER A 109 -25.17 -12.48 -10.29
N ARG A 110 -24.44 -12.52 -9.16
CA ARG A 110 -24.61 -13.47 -8.07
C ARG A 110 -25.31 -12.79 -6.89
N ALA A 111 -26.64 -12.81 -6.88
CA ALA A 111 -27.46 -12.20 -5.81
C ALA A 111 -27.15 -12.79 -4.41
N ASP A 112 -26.77 -14.07 -4.35
CA ASP A 112 -26.30 -14.76 -3.16
C ASP A 112 -24.99 -14.13 -2.60
N TRP A 113 -24.05 -13.80 -3.48
CA TRP A 113 -22.78 -13.16 -3.11
C TRP A 113 -22.98 -11.73 -2.62
N VAL A 114 -23.81 -10.94 -3.32
CA VAL A 114 -24.15 -9.57 -2.92
C VAL A 114 -24.77 -9.57 -1.52
N LYS A 115 -25.78 -10.42 -1.27
CA LYS A 115 -26.41 -10.56 0.03
C LYS A 115 -25.45 -11.00 1.13
N LEU A 116 -24.56 -11.96 0.81
CA LEU A 116 -23.56 -12.46 1.74
C LEU A 116 -22.59 -11.37 2.18
N CYS A 117 -22.18 -10.50 1.26
CA CYS A 117 -21.20 -9.44 1.52
C CYS A 117 -21.77 -8.25 2.31
N GLN A 118 -23.08 -7.99 2.29
CA GLN A 118 -23.68 -6.84 2.97
C GLN A 118 -23.37 -6.77 4.48
N ASN A 119 -23.19 -7.91 5.13
CA ASN A 119 -22.97 -8.02 6.58
C ASN A 119 -21.56 -8.50 6.96
N VAL A 120 -20.61 -8.48 6.03
CA VAL A 120 -19.23 -8.91 6.33
C VAL A 120 -18.55 -7.89 7.23
N PRO A 121 -17.87 -8.33 8.31
CA PRO A 121 -16.97 -7.47 9.07
C PRO A 121 -15.85 -6.94 8.18
N THR A 122 -15.58 -5.66 8.25
CA THR A 122 -14.56 -4.98 7.48
C THR A 122 -13.30 -4.71 8.32
N THR A 123 -12.19 -4.47 7.66
CA THR A 123 -10.90 -4.17 8.29
C THR A 123 -10.50 -2.74 7.96
N GLU A 124 -9.87 -2.02 8.88
CA GLU A 124 -9.26 -0.74 8.55
C GLU A 124 -8.03 -0.93 7.67
N ILE A 125 -7.81 0.01 6.74
CA ILE A 125 -6.61 0.02 5.91
C ILE A 125 -5.43 0.38 6.79
N LYS A 126 -4.41 -0.49 6.76
CA LYS A 126 -3.25 -0.37 7.65
C LYS A 126 -2.31 0.73 7.18
N TRP A 127 -1.69 1.37 8.15
CA TRP A 127 -0.58 2.28 7.94
C TRP A 127 0.72 1.53 7.62
N GLY A 128 1.63 2.19 6.93
CA GLY A 128 2.93 1.64 6.57
C GLY A 128 3.94 2.73 6.24
N PHE A 129 5.02 2.35 5.56
CA PHE A 129 6.03 3.28 5.08
C PHE A 129 5.90 3.48 3.57
N SER A 130 6.26 4.67 3.08
CA SER A 130 6.32 4.98 1.65
C SER A 130 7.32 4.06 0.95
N LYS A 131 6.87 3.33 -0.06
CA LYS A 131 7.68 2.35 -0.81
C LYS A 131 6.95 1.83 -2.03
N GLY A 132 7.69 1.49 -3.05
CA GLY A 132 7.12 0.84 -4.21
C GLY A 132 8.07 -0.12 -4.92
N ARG A 133 7.68 -0.55 -6.10
CA ARG A 133 8.43 -1.54 -6.87
C ARG A 133 9.50 -0.89 -7.71
N ILE A 134 10.66 -1.57 -7.75
CA ILE A 134 11.74 -1.17 -8.65
C ILE A 134 11.32 -1.37 -10.11
N GLU A 135 11.61 -0.40 -10.94
CA GLU A 135 11.46 -0.47 -12.39
C GLU A 135 12.70 -1.11 -13.06
N ASN A 136 12.55 -1.51 -14.32
CA ASN A 136 13.64 -2.15 -15.05
C ASN A 136 14.83 -1.18 -15.23
N GLY A 137 16.01 -1.59 -14.70
CA GLY A 137 17.23 -0.79 -14.76
C GLY A 137 17.32 0.32 -13.72
N GLU A 138 16.33 0.48 -12.88
CA GLU A 138 16.33 1.48 -11.82
C GLU A 138 17.25 1.04 -10.66
N HIS A 139 18.00 2.01 -10.09
CA HIS A 139 18.77 1.73 -8.89
C HIS A 139 17.86 1.71 -7.65
N PRO A 140 18.06 0.81 -6.67
CA PRO A 140 17.23 0.69 -5.46
C PRO A 140 16.96 2.00 -4.72
N TYR A 141 17.97 2.83 -4.59
CA TYR A 141 17.85 4.14 -3.96
C TYR A 141 16.94 5.08 -4.78
N ASN A 142 17.14 5.15 -6.10
CA ASN A 142 16.33 6.01 -6.97
C ASN A 142 14.85 5.58 -6.93
N CYS A 143 14.59 4.27 -6.86
CA CYS A 143 13.26 3.75 -6.63
C CYS A 143 12.65 4.29 -5.32
N ALA A 144 13.40 4.24 -4.21
CA ALA A 144 12.90 4.72 -2.92
C ALA A 144 12.58 6.21 -2.94
N ILE A 145 13.41 7.03 -3.60
CA ILE A 145 13.18 8.49 -3.74
C ILE A 145 11.98 8.77 -4.66
N ARG A 146 11.89 8.08 -5.80
CA ARG A 146 10.77 8.23 -6.73
C ARG A 146 9.44 7.92 -6.01
N GLU A 147 9.37 6.80 -5.29
CA GLU A 147 8.16 6.43 -4.54
C GLU A 147 7.82 7.45 -3.43
N LEU A 148 8.83 7.97 -2.72
CA LEU A 148 8.63 9.02 -1.73
C LEU A 148 8.04 10.29 -2.38
N GLN A 149 8.54 10.67 -3.54
CA GLN A 149 8.05 11.82 -4.28
C GLN A 149 6.63 11.57 -4.83
N GLU A 150 6.38 10.39 -5.40
CA GLU A 150 5.08 10.03 -5.97
C GLU A 150 3.99 9.90 -4.89
N GLU A 151 4.31 9.28 -3.75
CA GLU A 151 3.34 9.01 -2.69
C GLU A 151 3.07 10.20 -1.78
N VAL A 152 4.11 11.00 -1.44
CA VAL A 152 3.98 12.08 -0.45
C VAL A 152 4.54 13.44 -0.89
N GLY A 153 5.08 13.55 -2.10
CA GLY A 153 5.55 14.80 -2.68
C GLY A 153 6.88 15.32 -2.11
N ILE A 154 7.59 14.51 -1.31
CA ILE A 154 8.89 14.88 -0.75
C ILE A 154 9.98 14.49 -1.76
N VAL A 155 10.84 15.45 -2.11
CA VAL A 155 11.90 15.25 -3.08
C VAL A 155 13.26 15.01 -2.40
N GLU A 156 14.23 14.50 -3.15
CA GLU A 156 15.57 14.17 -2.65
C GLU A 156 16.26 15.34 -1.94
N ASN A 157 16.07 16.57 -2.43
CA ASN A 157 16.65 17.78 -1.83
C ASN A 157 16.06 18.14 -0.46
N ASP A 158 14.91 17.57 -0.08
CA ASP A 158 14.24 17.82 1.19
C ASP A 158 14.73 16.89 2.30
N ILE A 159 15.60 15.93 1.98
CA ILE A 159 16.03 14.89 2.92
C ILE A 159 17.54 14.74 2.96
N VAL A 160 18.03 14.26 4.10
CA VAL A 160 19.43 13.90 4.31
C VAL A 160 19.49 12.40 4.58
N LEU A 161 20.16 11.69 3.69
CA LEU A 161 20.46 10.27 3.92
C LEU A 161 21.44 10.11 5.07
N HIS A 162 21.19 9.10 5.89
CA HIS A 162 22.12 8.71 6.94
C HIS A 162 22.96 7.50 6.51
N PRO A 163 24.16 7.71 5.93
CA PRO A 163 25.00 6.63 5.42
C PRO A 163 25.53 5.69 6.51
N THR A 164 25.53 6.17 7.76
CA THR A 164 25.92 5.37 8.94
C THR A 164 24.80 4.49 9.48
N MET A 165 23.55 4.75 9.11
CA MET A 165 22.41 3.94 9.51
C MET A 165 22.15 2.83 8.48
N SER A 166 22.09 1.59 8.95
CA SER A 166 21.81 0.45 8.07
C SER A 166 20.37 0.49 7.57
N PRO A 167 20.14 0.17 6.29
CA PRO A 167 18.78 0.00 5.77
C PRO A 167 18.02 -1.08 6.52
N ILE A 168 16.71 -0.87 6.68
CA ILE A 168 15.81 -1.86 7.30
C ILE A 168 15.33 -2.82 6.23
N HIS A 169 15.53 -4.11 6.46
CA HIS A 169 15.04 -5.16 5.57
C HIS A 169 13.94 -5.96 6.23
N TYR A 170 12.85 -6.17 5.51
CA TYR A 170 11.80 -7.08 5.95
C TYR A 170 11.10 -7.76 4.79
N ARG A 171 10.41 -8.85 5.09
CA ARG A 171 9.63 -9.61 4.13
C ARG A 171 8.15 -9.42 4.39
N ASN A 172 7.43 -9.00 3.36
CA ASN A 172 5.99 -8.90 3.39
C ASN A 172 5.38 -10.04 2.57
N GLU A 173 4.50 -10.81 3.20
CA GLU A 173 3.79 -11.90 2.54
C GLU A 173 2.42 -11.41 2.06
N LYS A 174 2.25 -11.37 0.74
CA LYS A 174 0.97 -11.07 0.10
C LYS A 174 0.21 -12.37 -0.18
N LEU A 175 -0.50 -12.87 0.84
CA LEU A 175 -1.17 -14.17 0.82
C LEU A 175 -2.12 -14.34 -0.36
N LEU A 176 -2.89 -13.32 -0.70
CA LEU A 176 -3.85 -13.37 -1.81
C LEU A 176 -3.14 -13.47 -3.17
N PHE A 177 -2.03 -12.76 -3.34
CA PHE A 177 -1.24 -12.79 -4.57
C PHE A 177 -0.23 -13.95 -4.62
N ARG A 178 -0.09 -14.74 -3.54
CA ARG A 178 0.94 -15.79 -3.40
C ARG A 178 2.34 -15.27 -3.76
N THR A 179 2.66 -14.08 -3.28
CA THR A 179 3.90 -13.38 -3.61
C THR A 179 4.57 -12.97 -2.32
N PHE A 180 5.88 -13.12 -2.27
CA PHE A 180 6.70 -12.49 -1.24
C PHE A 180 7.32 -11.22 -1.79
N VAL A 181 7.26 -10.14 -1.01
CA VAL A 181 7.91 -8.88 -1.33
C VAL A 181 8.99 -8.64 -0.30
N ASN A 182 10.25 -8.63 -0.74
CA ASN A 182 11.35 -8.17 0.11
C ASN A 182 11.37 -6.65 0.05
N VAL A 183 11.29 -6.02 1.20
CA VAL A 183 11.28 -4.56 1.34
C VAL A 183 12.59 -4.12 1.95
N CYS A 184 13.17 -3.06 1.39
CA CYS A 184 14.32 -2.35 1.92
C CYS A 184 13.93 -0.88 2.10
N LEU A 185 14.11 -0.35 3.32
CA LEU A 185 13.87 1.06 3.65
C LEU A 185 15.20 1.74 3.96
N PHE A 186 15.52 2.80 3.23
CA PHE A 186 16.69 3.63 3.46
C PHE A 186 16.38 4.69 4.53
N PRO A 187 17.14 4.76 5.63
CA PRO A 187 16.93 5.80 6.64
C PRO A 187 17.33 7.18 6.10
N ALA A 188 16.42 8.14 6.26
CA ALA A 188 16.69 9.51 5.90
C ALA A 188 16.04 10.47 6.90
N GLU A 189 16.71 11.58 7.19
CA GLU A 189 16.21 12.66 8.01
C GLU A 189 15.61 13.76 7.14
N CYS A 190 14.45 14.26 7.55
CA CYS A 190 13.93 15.51 7.05
C CYS A 190 14.33 16.61 8.04
N PRO A 191 15.32 17.48 7.71
CA PRO A 191 15.86 18.46 8.65
C PRO A 191 14.86 19.55 9.03
N TYR A 192 13.83 19.69 8.24
CA TYR A 192 12.72 20.58 8.55
C TYR A 192 11.59 19.74 9.15
N GLN A 193 11.04 20.16 10.30
CA GLN A 193 9.65 19.79 10.58
C GLN A 193 8.88 20.33 9.39
N LEU A 194 8.70 19.48 8.37
CA LEU A 194 7.87 19.83 7.24
C LEU A 194 6.56 20.33 7.84
N PRO A 195 6.22 21.60 7.62
CA PRO A 195 5.13 22.21 8.37
C PRO A 195 3.88 21.39 8.13
N VAL A 196 2.91 21.54 9.01
CA VAL A 196 1.52 21.06 8.91
C VAL A 196 0.92 21.18 7.49
N ILE A 197 1.52 21.98 6.62
CA ILE A 197 1.29 22.05 5.18
C ILE A 197 1.29 20.66 4.50
N TYR A 198 2.18 19.73 4.85
CA TYR A 198 2.13 18.39 4.27
C TYR A 198 1.00 17.53 4.85
N GLN A 199 0.55 17.79 6.08
CA GLN A 199 -0.69 17.19 6.60
C GLN A 199 -1.93 17.80 5.94
N GLN A 200 -1.92 19.11 5.65
CA GLN A 200 -2.97 19.77 4.87
C GLN A 200 -2.89 19.39 3.39
N PHE A 201 -1.71 19.21 2.84
CA PHE A 201 -1.53 18.76 1.46
C PHE A 201 -2.02 17.32 1.27
N ALA A 202 -1.79 16.39 2.18
CA ALA A 202 -2.41 15.06 2.10
C ALA A 202 -3.94 15.13 2.05
N ASN A 203 -4.55 16.14 2.67
CA ASN A 203 -5.99 16.39 2.60
C ASN A 203 -6.42 17.29 1.43
N THR A 204 -5.52 18.08 0.83
CA THR A 204 -5.84 19.11 -0.19
C THR A 204 -5.29 18.76 -1.57
N ILE A 205 -4.27 17.90 -1.67
CA ILE A 205 -3.67 17.45 -2.94
C ILE A 205 -4.50 16.32 -3.61
N ARG A 206 -5.78 16.38 -3.54
CA ARG A 206 -6.59 15.77 -4.58
C ARG A 206 -6.39 16.44 -5.96
N CYS A 207 -5.50 17.42 -6.08
CA CYS A 207 -5.46 18.25 -7.26
C CYS A 207 -4.19 18.28 -8.08
N MET A 208 -3.01 17.79 -7.66
CA MET A 208 -1.83 17.82 -8.57
C MET A 208 -0.76 16.78 -8.18
N SER A 209 -0.56 15.79 -9.01
CA SER A 209 0.62 14.91 -9.18
C SER A 209 1.09 13.96 -8.05
N VAL A 210 0.42 13.87 -6.93
CA VAL A 210 0.66 12.78 -5.97
C VAL A 210 -0.17 11.59 -6.41
N SER A 211 0.40 10.38 -6.37
CA SER A 211 -0.33 9.19 -6.79
C SER A 211 -1.60 9.06 -5.96
N ASN A 212 -2.72 8.72 -6.59
CA ASN A 212 -3.99 8.49 -5.89
C ASN A 212 -3.94 7.23 -4.97
N GLU A 213 -2.75 6.69 -4.75
CA GLU A 213 -2.55 5.47 -3.97
C GLU A 213 -2.55 5.74 -2.46
N ILE A 214 -2.19 6.97 -2.04
CA ILE A 214 -2.12 7.35 -0.64
C ILE A 214 -3.34 8.18 -0.23
N LEU A 215 -4.01 7.73 0.84
CA LEU A 215 -5.13 8.44 1.44
C LEU A 215 -4.65 9.47 2.46
N HIS A 216 -3.73 9.07 3.32
CA HIS A 216 -3.19 9.90 4.40
C HIS A 216 -1.69 9.68 4.56
N ALA A 217 -0.99 10.77 4.92
CA ALA A 217 0.38 10.73 5.40
C ALA A 217 0.46 11.57 6.69
N ARG A 218 1.21 11.11 7.69
CA ARG A 218 1.39 11.85 8.94
C ARG A 218 2.70 11.52 9.64
N TRP A 219 3.20 12.51 10.37
CA TRP A 219 4.29 12.34 11.30
C TRP A 219 3.76 11.81 12.64
N VAL A 220 4.36 10.74 13.14
CA VAL A 220 3.96 10.09 14.39
C VAL A 220 5.16 9.87 15.30
N SER A 221 4.95 9.96 16.60
CA SER A 221 5.92 9.51 17.58
C SER A 221 6.04 7.97 17.56
N LEU A 222 7.04 7.44 18.27
CA LEU A 222 7.17 5.99 18.41
C LEU A 222 5.94 5.40 19.13
N GLU A 223 5.43 6.07 20.16
CA GLU A 223 4.24 5.64 20.91
C GLU A 223 2.99 5.65 20.05
N GLU A 224 2.76 6.71 19.27
CA GLU A 224 1.62 6.79 18.35
C GLU A 224 1.68 5.69 17.29
N SER A 225 2.89 5.36 16.80
CA SER A 225 3.10 4.34 15.78
C SER A 225 2.71 2.94 16.24
N PHE A 226 2.74 2.67 17.56
CA PHE A 226 2.29 1.40 18.14
C PHE A 226 0.83 1.09 17.84
N PHE A 227 -0.03 2.10 17.83
CA PHE A 227 -1.46 1.94 17.60
C PHE A 227 -1.83 1.92 16.11
N LEU A 228 -0.95 2.40 15.24
CA LEU A 228 -1.23 2.60 13.82
C LEU A 228 -0.58 1.54 12.93
N LEU A 229 0.68 1.21 13.20
CA LEU A 229 1.41 0.24 12.39
C LEU A 229 1.03 -1.22 12.74
N PRO A 230 1.07 -2.12 11.76
CA PRO A 230 1.09 -3.55 12.03
C PRO A 230 2.23 -3.92 12.99
N THR A 231 1.98 -4.87 13.88
CA THR A 231 2.94 -5.27 14.95
C THR A 231 4.35 -5.57 14.43
N ASN A 232 4.47 -6.19 13.26
CA ASN A 232 5.76 -6.47 12.64
C ASN A 232 6.50 -5.21 12.20
N LEU A 233 5.79 -4.22 11.64
CA LEU A 233 6.38 -2.94 11.22
C LEU A 233 6.72 -2.06 12.42
N TYR A 234 5.87 -2.05 13.44
CA TYR A 234 6.17 -1.36 14.70
C TYR A 234 7.44 -1.92 15.35
N ARG A 235 7.60 -3.26 15.43
CA ARG A 235 8.81 -3.88 16.00
C ARG A 235 10.06 -3.44 15.27
N LEU A 236 10.05 -3.43 13.94
CA LEU A 236 11.16 -2.98 13.13
C LEU A 236 11.51 -1.49 13.39
N LEU A 237 10.48 -0.65 13.49
CA LEU A 237 10.65 0.76 13.83
C LEU A 237 11.23 0.95 15.22
N TYR A 238 10.76 0.19 16.19
CA TYR A 238 11.24 0.21 17.56
C TYR A 238 12.72 -0.22 17.64
N GLU A 239 13.10 -1.31 16.99
CA GLU A 239 14.48 -1.78 16.90
C GLU A 239 15.39 -0.71 16.26
N PHE A 240 14.95 -0.12 15.14
CA PHE A 240 15.66 0.99 14.50
C PHE A 240 15.82 2.18 15.46
N HIS A 241 14.76 2.59 16.15
CA HIS A 241 14.77 3.71 17.08
C HIS A 241 15.78 3.50 18.21
N ILE A 242 15.82 2.30 18.81
CA ILE A 242 16.76 1.99 19.90
C ILE A 242 18.21 1.93 19.41
N THR A 243 18.46 1.28 18.27
CA THR A 243 19.81 1.09 17.76
C THR A 243 20.46 2.40 17.32
N ASN A 244 19.66 3.39 16.94
CA ASN A 244 20.15 4.68 16.45
C ASN A 244 19.88 5.84 17.45
N ARG A 245 19.88 5.52 18.73
CA ARG A 245 20.04 6.47 19.82
C ARG A 245 21.54 6.73 20.02
N SER A 246 22.03 7.83 19.50
CA SER A 246 23.43 8.28 19.66
C SER A 246 23.52 9.48 20.54
#